data_4816437f6ac515dbc8d1a7c549387537
#
_entry.id   4816437f6ac515dbc8d1a7c549387537
#
_cell.length_a   1.000
_cell.length_b   1.000
_cell.length_c   1.000
_cell.angle_alpha   90.00
_cell.angle_beta   90.00
_cell.angle_gamma   90.00
#
_symmetry.space_group_name_H-M   'P 1'
#
loop_
_entity.id
_entity.type
_entity.pdbx_description
1 polymer ?
#
loop_
_entity_poly.entity_id
_entity_poly.type
_entity_poly.pdbx_seq_one_letter_code
_entity_poly.pdbx_strand_id
1 'polypeptide(L)'
;MASITEKRFHTPREAETAFYAAFIKRDVDAMMAVWAESVDISCVHPLGQIQTGRVAVRESWESIFRNSPEMQFMITERSRTQNGEIAVHIVEEHIRTKSEPPTAPMQVTNIYRLTEGGWRMILHHASPASPTPKAESKTLH
;
A
#
# COMPACT_ATOMS: atom_id res chain seq x y z
N MET A 1 11.82 18.65 -21.43
CA MET A 1 12.48 17.43 -21.42
C MET A 1 11.76 16.38 -20.63
N ALA A 2 11.62 15.27 -21.18
CA ALA A 2 10.97 14.21 -20.47
C ALA A 2 11.69 13.99 -19.16
N SER A 3 10.96 13.69 -18.16
CA SER A 3 11.54 13.44 -16.89
C SER A 3 12.35 12.17 -16.94
N ILE A 4 13.65 12.29 -16.75
CA ILE A 4 14.48 11.11 -16.70
C ILE A 4 14.28 10.37 -15.38
N THR A 5 13.57 10.99 -14.44
CA THR A 5 13.30 10.34 -13.18
C THR A 5 11.98 9.63 -13.17
N GLU A 6 11.20 9.80 -14.21
CA GLU A 6 9.90 9.16 -14.26
C GLU A 6 10.08 7.65 -14.43
N LYS A 7 9.50 6.90 -13.54
CA LYS A 7 9.59 5.46 -13.59
C LYS A 7 8.43 4.90 -14.37
N ARG A 8 8.70 3.78 -15.06
CA ARG A 8 7.66 3.07 -15.75
C ARG A 8 7.59 1.67 -15.18
N PHE A 9 6.46 1.35 -14.58
CA PHE A 9 6.29 0.02 -14.01
C PHE A 9 5.57 -0.83 -15.04
N HIS A 10 6.26 -1.86 -15.49
CA HIS A 10 5.75 -2.67 -16.60
C HIS A 10 4.76 -3.73 -16.15
N THR A 11 4.69 -4.01 -14.88
CA THR A 11 3.75 -4.98 -14.33
C THR A 11 3.20 -4.44 -13.03
N PRO A 12 2.02 -4.94 -12.61
CA PRO A 12 1.53 -4.56 -11.29
C PRO A 12 2.48 -4.96 -10.17
N ARG A 13 3.20 -6.08 -10.34
CA ARG A 13 4.15 -6.50 -9.31
C ARG A 13 5.29 -5.50 -9.18
N GLU A 14 5.75 -4.94 -10.29
CA GLU A 14 6.79 -3.92 -10.19
C GLU A 14 6.30 -2.69 -9.42
N ALA A 15 5.07 -2.29 -9.67
CA ALA A 15 4.50 -1.16 -8.94
C ALA A 15 4.38 -1.49 -7.46
N GLU A 16 3.97 -2.70 -7.14
CA GLU A 16 3.85 -3.10 -5.73
C GLU A 16 5.21 -3.11 -5.04
N THR A 17 6.21 -3.65 -5.72
CA THR A 17 7.57 -3.69 -5.16
C THR A 17 8.05 -2.27 -4.87
N ALA A 18 7.80 -1.35 -5.80
CA ALA A 18 8.21 0.04 -5.61
C ALA A 18 7.43 0.70 -4.48
N PHE A 19 6.14 0.36 -4.34
CA PHE A 19 5.32 0.90 -3.27
C PHE A 19 5.90 0.53 -1.91
N TYR A 20 6.19 -0.74 -1.70
CA TYR A 20 6.68 -1.17 -0.40
C TYR A 20 8.13 -0.74 -0.15
N ALA A 21 8.94 -0.62 -1.20
CA ALA A 21 10.27 -0.06 -1.03
C ALA A 21 10.21 1.39 -0.54
N ALA A 22 9.30 2.18 -1.12
CA ALA A 22 9.14 3.57 -0.71
C ALA A 22 8.61 3.65 0.72
N PHE A 23 7.70 2.75 1.08
CA PHE A 23 7.12 2.70 2.41
C PHE A 23 8.21 2.44 3.46
N ILE A 24 9.03 1.42 3.21
CA ILE A 24 10.09 1.04 4.13
C ILE A 24 11.09 2.16 4.29
N LYS A 25 11.43 2.83 3.19
CA LYS A 25 12.42 3.92 3.23
C LYS A 25 11.82 5.23 3.69
N ARG A 26 10.51 5.30 3.81
CA ARG A 26 9.80 6.52 4.19
C ARG A 26 10.15 7.66 3.25
N ASP A 27 10.11 7.36 1.95
CA ASP A 27 10.48 8.28 0.88
C ASP A 27 9.21 8.72 0.17
N VAL A 28 8.75 9.93 0.44
CA VAL A 28 7.47 10.37 -0.08
C VAL A 28 7.50 10.59 -1.58
N ASP A 29 8.63 11.04 -2.11
CA ASP A 29 8.71 11.24 -3.56
C ASP A 29 8.66 9.90 -4.29
N ALA A 30 9.38 8.90 -3.78
CA ALA A 30 9.33 7.57 -4.37
C ALA A 30 7.92 6.98 -4.22
N MET A 31 7.27 7.23 -3.09
CA MET A 31 5.90 6.76 -2.89
C MET A 31 4.97 7.36 -3.93
N MET A 32 5.02 8.67 -4.11
CA MET A 32 4.09 9.30 -5.05
C MET A 32 4.39 8.96 -6.50
N ALA A 33 5.59 8.50 -6.80
CA ALA A 33 5.89 8.02 -8.14
C ALA A 33 5.14 6.73 -8.49
N VAL A 34 4.68 5.99 -7.49
CA VAL A 34 3.92 4.77 -7.74
C VAL A 34 2.45 5.06 -7.99
N TRP A 35 1.93 6.17 -7.48
CA TRP A 35 0.52 6.50 -7.58
C TRP A 35 0.20 7.11 -8.94
N ALA A 36 -1.02 6.83 -9.41
CA ALA A 36 -1.48 7.38 -10.68
C ALA A 36 -1.64 8.90 -10.59
N GLU A 37 -1.49 9.54 -11.74
CA GLU A 37 -1.73 10.97 -11.84
C GLU A 37 -3.19 11.17 -12.19
N SER A 38 -4.04 11.01 -11.19
CA SER A 38 -5.46 11.04 -11.42
C SER A 38 -6.12 11.62 -10.19
N VAL A 39 -7.26 12.25 -10.37
CA VAL A 39 -7.98 12.86 -9.27
C VAL A 39 -8.74 11.83 -8.45
N ASP A 40 -8.89 10.63 -8.98
CA ASP A 40 -9.71 9.62 -8.31
C ASP A 40 -8.90 8.59 -7.55
N ILE A 41 -7.61 8.82 -7.30
CA ILE A 41 -6.87 7.92 -6.44
C ILE A 41 -7.34 8.09 -5.00
N SER A 42 -7.30 6.99 -4.25
CA SER A 42 -7.78 7.01 -2.87
C SER A 42 -6.88 6.17 -1.98
N CYS A 43 -6.75 6.62 -0.75
CA CYS A 43 -5.89 5.96 0.21
C CYS A 43 -6.57 5.98 1.58
N VAL A 44 -6.65 4.81 2.22
CA VAL A 44 -7.19 4.68 3.55
C VAL A 44 -6.13 4.01 4.41
N HIS A 45 -5.57 4.77 5.35
CA HIS A 45 -4.62 4.21 6.30
C HIS A 45 -5.38 3.55 7.44
N PRO A 46 -4.75 2.64 8.17
CA PRO A 46 -5.47 1.92 9.21
C PRO A 46 -6.15 2.88 10.18
N LEU A 47 -7.44 2.66 10.37
CA LEU A 47 -8.29 3.46 11.26
C LEU A 47 -8.43 4.91 10.82
N GLY A 48 -7.97 5.22 9.61
CA GLY A 48 -8.04 6.59 9.13
C GLY A 48 -9.23 6.83 8.23
N GLN A 49 -9.39 8.08 7.85
CA GLN A 49 -10.42 8.48 6.90
C GLN A 49 -9.86 8.41 5.50
N ILE A 50 -10.75 8.29 4.53
CA ILE A 50 -10.31 8.19 3.15
C ILE A 50 -9.71 9.52 2.68
N GLN A 51 -8.58 9.41 2.00
CA GLN A 51 -7.90 10.55 1.37
C GLN A 51 -8.04 10.38 -0.13
N THR A 52 -8.45 11.42 -0.83
CA THR A 52 -8.68 11.33 -2.26
C THR A 52 -7.91 12.42 -2.97
N GLY A 53 -7.27 12.06 -4.09
CA GLY A 53 -6.49 12.98 -4.91
C GLY A 53 -5.05 13.05 -4.47
N ARG A 54 -4.19 13.55 -5.36
CA ARG A 54 -2.75 13.44 -5.12
C ARG A 54 -2.28 14.32 -3.96
N VAL A 55 -2.88 15.50 -3.77
CA VAL A 55 -2.44 16.37 -2.68
C VAL A 55 -2.73 15.71 -1.34
N ALA A 56 -3.98 15.24 -1.16
CA ALA A 56 -4.35 14.63 0.11
C ALA A 56 -3.59 13.34 0.36
N VAL A 57 -3.42 12.52 -0.69
CA VAL A 57 -2.71 11.26 -0.54
C VAL A 57 -1.25 11.52 -0.18
N ARG A 58 -0.61 12.49 -0.85
CA ARG A 58 0.77 12.81 -0.52
C ARG A 58 0.90 13.29 0.92
N GLU A 59 0.00 14.18 1.34
CA GLU A 59 0.08 14.71 2.70
C GLU A 59 -0.12 13.62 3.74
N SER A 60 -0.98 12.65 3.44
CA SER A 60 -1.17 11.55 4.37
C SER A 60 0.09 10.70 4.51
N TRP A 61 0.78 10.44 3.42
CA TRP A 61 2.03 9.69 3.48
C TRP A 61 3.13 10.48 4.17
N GLU A 62 3.18 11.80 3.91
CA GLU A 62 4.16 12.64 4.62
C GLU A 62 3.96 12.55 6.11
N SER A 63 2.71 12.58 6.55
CA SER A 63 2.42 12.50 7.97
C SER A 63 2.83 11.17 8.56
N ILE A 64 2.53 10.08 7.84
CA ILE A 64 2.89 8.75 8.31
C ILE A 64 4.40 8.62 8.40
N PHE A 65 5.12 9.06 7.38
CA PHE A 65 6.57 8.90 7.36
C PHE A 65 7.24 9.75 8.43
N ARG A 66 6.67 10.92 8.71
CA ARG A 66 7.22 11.78 9.73
C ARG A 66 7.01 11.24 11.14
N ASN A 67 5.89 10.56 11.34
CA ASN A 67 5.49 10.13 12.68
C ASN A 67 5.76 8.66 12.96
N SER A 68 6.29 7.92 12.01
CA SER A 68 6.49 6.48 12.17
C SER A 68 7.95 6.19 12.50
N PRO A 69 8.19 5.23 13.39
CA PRO A 69 9.57 4.80 13.62
C PRO A 69 10.05 3.95 12.45
N GLU A 70 11.32 3.61 12.49
CA GLU A 70 11.86 2.68 11.53
C GLU A 70 11.15 1.34 11.67
N MET A 71 10.77 0.76 10.52
CA MET A 71 9.95 -0.43 10.51
C MET A 71 10.54 -1.48 9.61
N GLN A 72 10.26 -2.72 9.95
CA GLN A 72 10.53 -3.85 9.08
C GLN A 72 9.18 -4.37 8.58
N PHE A 73 9.15 -4.72 7.31
CA PHE A 73 7.93 -5.21 6.68
C PHE A 73 8.15 -6.60 6.14
N MET A 74 7.12 -7.43 6.27
CA MET A 74 7.02 -8.66 5.51
C MET A 74 5.63 -8.67 4.89
N ILE A 75 5.58 -8.94 3.60
CA ILE A 75 4.32 -8.91 2.86
C ILE A 75 3.96 -10.35 2.52
N THR A 76 2.77 -10.76 2.92
CA THR A 76 2.23 -12.06 2.54
C THR A 76 1.15 -11.84 1.50
N GLU A 77 1.35 -12.42 0.34
CA GLU A 77 0.39 -12.29 -0.73
C GLU A 77 -0.75 -13.26 -0.52
N ARG A 78 -1.98 -12.74 -0.57
CA ARG A 78 -3.16 -13.58 -0.44
C ARG A 78 -3.83 -13.84 -1.77
N SER A 79 -3.85 -12.83 -2.64
CA SER A 79 -4.52 -12.96 -3.92
C SER A 79 -3.97 -11.91 -4.85
N ARG A 80 -3.81 -12.28 -6.11
CA ARG A 80 -3.47 -11.31 -7.16
C ARG A 80 -4.28 -11.67 -8.38
N THR A 81 -5.13 -10.74 -8.79
CA THR A 81 -5.92 -10.93 -10.00
C THR A 81 -5.68 -9.75 -10.91
N GLN A 82 -5.77 -10.00 -12.19
CA GLN A 82 -5.61 -8.95 -13.18
C GLN A 82 -6.64 -9.19 -14.27
N ASN A 83 -7.36 -8.15 -14.62
CA ASN A 83 -8.35 -8.22 -15.67
C ASN A 83 -8.16 -7.00 -16.55
N GLY A 84 -7.50 -7.20 -17.70
CA GLY A 84 -7.22 -6.08 -18.58
C GLY A 84 -6.27 -5.11 -17.92
N GLU A 85 -6.73 -3.89 -17.74
CA GLU A 85 -5.88 -2.81 -17.25
C GLU A 85 -6.02 -2.57 -15.76
N ILE A 86 -6.68 -3.47 -15.05
CA ILE A 86 -6.85 -3.36 -13.60
C ILE A 86 -6.26 -4.60 -12.94
N ALA A 87 -5.52 -4.38 -11.87
CA ALA A 87 -4.98 -5.48 -11.06
C ALA A 87 -5.33 -5.22 -9.61
N VAL A 88 -5.79 -6.28 -8.92
CA VAL A 88 -6.16 -6.20 -7.52
C VAL A 88 -5.27 -7.15 -6.74
N HIS A 89 -4.53 -6.61 -5.78
CA HIS A 89 -3.68 -7.41 -4.91
C HIS A 89 -4.23 -7.33 -3.50
N ILE A 90 -4.47 -8.50 -2.91
CA ILE A 90 -4.86 -8.60 -1.52
C ILE A 90 -3.65 -9.14 -0.77
N VAL A 91 -3.16 -8.38 0.19
CA VAL A 91 -1.95 -8.76 0.89
C VAL A 91 -2.12 -8.53 2.39
N GLU A 92 -1.24 -9.15 3.16
CA GLU A 92 -1.13 -8.86 4.59
C GLU A 92 0.22 -8.18 4.80
N GLU A 93 0.19 -7.08 5.55
CA GLU A 93 1.41 -6.39 5.90
C GLU A 93 1.77 -6.74 7.34
N HIS A 94 2.92 -7.36 7.51
CA HIS A 94 3.44 -7.69 8.83
C HIS A 94 4.47 -6.63 9.16
N ILE A 95 4.11 -5.73 10.05
CA ILE A 95 4.94 -4.57 10.37
C ILE A 95 5.51 -4.77 11.76
N ARG A 96 6.80 -4.56 11.89
CA ARG A 96 7.48 -4.73 13.16
C ARG A 96 8.38 -3.55 13.42
N THR A 97 8.32 -3.03 14.64
CA THR A 97 9.24 -2.00 15.09
C THR A 97 10.11 -2.58 16.19
N LYS A 98 11.22 -1.90 16.49
CA LYS A 98 12.13 -2.42 17.50
C LYS A 98 11.54 -2.42 18.88
N SER A 99 10.70 -1.44 19.17
CA SER A 99 10.26 -1.23 20.54
C SER A 99 8.92 -1.84 20.87
N GLU A 100 8.27 -2.46 19.92
CA GLU A 100 6.93 -2.96 20.15
C GLU A 100 6.82 -4.43 19.80
N PRO A 101 6.00 -5.17 20.52
CA PRO A 101 5.79 -6.57 20.18
C PRO A 101 5.08 -6.70 18.84
N PRO A 102 5.18 -7.85 18.20
CA PRO A 102 4.46 -8.09 16.98
C PRO A 102 2.97 -7.97 17.20
N THR A 103 2.28 -7.41 16.22
CA THR A 103 0.84 -7.26 16.26
C THR A 103 0.23 -8.06 15.13
N ALA A 104 -1.10 -8.13 15.10
CA ALA A 104 -1.79 -8.76 14.00
C ALA A 104 -1.47 -8.00 12.72
N PRO A 105 -1.42 -8.71 11.59
CA PRO A 105 -1.09 -8.04 10.34
C PRO A 105 -2.20 -7.09 9.90
N MET A 106 -1.82 -6.12 9.07
CA MET A 106 -2.80 -5.30 8.39
C MET A 106 -3.33 -6.07 7.20
N GLN A 107 -4.63 -5.99 6.97
CA GLN A 107 -5.25 -6.55 5.79
C GLN A 107 -5.38 -5.44 4.77
N VAL A 108 -4.85 -5.67 3.57
CA VAL A 108 -4.65 -4.58 2.63
C VAL A 108 -5.15 -4.97 1.25
N THR A 109 -5.86 -4.02 0.63
CA THR A 109 -6.23 -4.11 -0.76
C THR A 109 -5.47 -3.02 -1.50
N ASN A 110 -4.69 -3.43 -2.50
CA ASN A 110 -3.97 -2.51 -3.38
C ASN A 110 -4.48 -2.73 -4.78
N ILE A 111 -4.92 -1.64 -5.43
CA ILE A 111 -5.43 -1.72 -6.80
C ILE A 111 -4.54 -0.88 -7.68
N TYR A 112 -4.16 -1.45 -8.82
CA TYR A 112 -3.29 -0.81 -9.80
C TYR A 112 -4.01 -0.71 -11.13
N ARG A 113 -3.69 0.31 -11.89
CA ARG A 113 -4.27 0.52 -13.21
C ARG A 113 -3.16 0.77 -14.20
N LEU A 114 -3.31 0.25 -15.41
CA LEU A 114 -2.35 0.50 -16.47
C LEU A 114 -2.66 1.88 -17.05
N THR A 115 -1.66 2.76 -16.98
CA THR A 115 -1.76 4.11 -17.51
C THR A 115 -0.74 4.25 -18.62
N GLU A 116 -0.72 5.42 -19.26
CA GLU A 116 0.27 5.68 -20.29
C GLU A 116 1.68 5.57 -19.73
N GLY A 117 1.86 5.89 -18.46
CA GLY A 117 3.17 5.80 -17.82
C GLY A 117 3.45 4.46 -17.19
N GLY A 118 2.65 3.44 -17.46
CA GLY A 118 2.82 2.13 -16.87
C GLY A 118 1.80 1.88 -15.78
N TRP A 119 2.01 0.80 -15.06
CA TRP A 119 1.09 0.46 -13.96
C TRP A 119 1.30 1.42 -12.80
N ARG A 120 0.20 1.88 -12.24
CA ARG A 120 0.22 2.83 -11.14
C ARG A 120 -0.86 2.46 -10.14
N MET A 121 -0.62 2.76 -8.88
CA MET A 121 -1.59 2.49 -7.82
C MET A 121 -2.73 3.50 -7.86
N ILE A 122 -3.95 3.01 -7.73
CA ILE A 122 -5.12 3.90 -7.66
C ILE A 122 -5.86 3.76 -6.34
N LEU A 123 -5.61 2.68 -5.58
CA LEU A 123 -6.22 2.52 -4.27
C LEU A 123 -5.29 1.75 -3.36
N HIS A 124 -5.17 2.23 -2.14
CA HIS A 124 -4.54 1.50 -1.04
C HIS A 124 -5.47 1.60 0.14
N HIS A 125 -5.92 0.46 0.64
CA HIS A 125 -6.84 0.45 1.78
C HIS A 125 -6.34 -0.59 2.77
N ALA A 126 -5.91 -0.13 3.93
CA ALA A 126 -5.35 -0.99 4.95
C ALA A 126 -6.20 -0.92 6.20
N SER A 127 -6.45 -2.09 6.80
CA SER A 127 -7.17 -2.14 8.05
C SER A 127 -6.52 -3.15 8.97
N PRO A 128 -6.54 -2.90 10.29
CA PRO A 128 -5.98 -3.88 11.21
C PRO A 128 -6.87 -5.10 11.28
N ALA A 129 -6.23 -6.27 11.33
CA ALA A 129 -6.98 -7.50 11.53
C ALA A 129 -7.29 -7.64 13.00
N SER A 130 -8.41 -8.28 13.30
CA SER A 130 -8.70 -8.62 14.69
C SER A 130 -7.70 -9.65 15.16
N PRO A 131 -7.35 -9.63 16.44
CA PRO A 131 -6.52 -10.72 16.96
C PRO A 131 -7.21 -12.03 16.71
N THR A 132 -6.46 -13.01 16.25
CA THR A 132 -7.04 -14.30 15.95
C THR A 132 -7.42 -15.00 17.24
N PRO A 133 -8.68 -15.34 17.43
CA PRO A 133 -9.06 -16.14 18.60
C PRO A 133 -8.40 -17.49 18.45
N LYS A 134 -8.06 -18.10 19.55
CA LYS A 134 -7.36 -19.34 19.48
C LYS A 134 -8.27 -20.45 19.03
N ALA A 135 -8.64 -21.30 19.92
CA ALA A 135 -9.38 -22.48 19.54
C ALA A 135 -10.81 -22.17 19.18
N GLU A 136 -11.37 -21.15 19.75
CA GLU A 136 -12.78 -20.94 19.50
C GLU A 136 -13.07 -20.43 18.12
N SER A 137 -12.08 -20.04 17.36
CA SER A 137 -12.35 -19.56 16.03
C SER A 137 -12.98 -20.63 15.17
N LYS A 138 -12.87 -21.89 15.53
CA LYS A 138 -13.46 -22.91 14.71
C LYS A 138 -14.86 -23.27 15.07
N THR A 139 -15.43 -22.65 16.05
CA THR A 139 -16.79 -22.98 16.43
C THR A 139 -17.78 -21.99 15.89
N LEU A 140 -17.35 -21.08 15.07
CA LEU A 140 -18.18 -19.98 14.69
C LEU A 140 -18.95 -20.23 13.46
N HIS A 141 -19.19 -21.25 13.13
CA HIS A 141 -20.06 -21.44 12.02
C HIS A 141 -20.31 -22.79 11.69
#